data_3b265905b36376e2c360c712dd77fd0f
#
_entry.id   3b265905b36376e2c360c712dd77fd0f
#
_cell.length_a   1.000
_cell.length_b   1.000
_cell.length_c   1.000
_cell.angle_alpha   90.00
_cell.angle_beta   90.00
_cell.angle_gamma   90.00
#
_symmetry.space_group_name_H-M   'P 1'
#
loop_
_entity.id
_entity.type
_entity.pdbx_description
1 polymer ?
#
loop_
_entity_poly.entity_id
_entity_poly.type
_entity_poly.pdbx_seq_one_letter_code
_entity_poly.pdbx_strand_id
1 'polypeptide(L)'
;MANNIPTLFDKSLQAMNISDKQKAVLRASLTLFSEKGVESTSTSDIAKMANVAEGTVYKQFKTKNDLLQAVIGSVIDTVVPQIASEFINEAADTEEPAFKDFLQNLIQNRMQFFIANLPQIRILIRESMTNEELRLQVIEKVSHLHLKKLANSFKYYQKQGQLVDWEFTRIIRYILGTTASYAAPLLFSGSATFDITHASQEATNFLIKGLQPK
;
A
#
# COMPACT_ATOMS: atom_id res chain seq x y z
N MET A 1 -20.75 -10.01 -3.76
CA MET A 1 -20.54 -9.65 -2.33
C MET A 1 -19.03 -9.50 -2.18
N ALA A 2 -18.55 -8.28 -2.00
CA ALA A 2 -17.12 -8.04 -1.79
C ALA A 2 -16.72 -8.70 -0.47
N ASN A 3 -15.80 -9.66 -0.51
CA ASN A 3 -15.19 -10.21 0.68
C ASN A 3 -14.57 -9.06 1.45
N ASN A 4 -15.13 -8.74 2.61
CA ASN A 4 -14.68 -7.69 3.52
C ASN A 4 -13.41 -8.19 4.23
N ILE A 5 -12.29 -8.25 3.49
CA ILE A 5 -10.97 -8.53 4.09
C ILE A 5 -10.63 -7.29 4.91
N PRO A 6 -10.44 -7.41 6.25
CA PRO A 6 -10.05 -6.29 7.08
C PRO A 6 -8.81 -5.64 6.52
N THR A 7 -8.86 -4.34 6.26
CA THR A 7 -7.68 -3.60 5.78
C THR A 7 -6.56 -3.70 6.83
N LEU A 8 -5.32 -3.45 6.43
CA LEU A 8 -4.20 -3.40 7.38
C LEU A 8 -4.42 -2.36 8.46
N PHE A 9 -5.06 -1.26 8.10
CA PHE A 9 -5.45 -0.22 9.04
C PHE A 9 -6.45 -0.73 10.08
N ASP A 10 -7.45 -1.53 9.67
CA ASP A 10 -8.39 -2.13 10.64
C ASP A 10 -7.69 -3.10 11.59
N LYS A 11 -6.76 -3.92 11.08
CA LYS A 11 -5.95 -4.81 11.91
C LYS A 11 -5.09 -4.01 12.91
N SER A 12 -4.49 -2.89 12.48
CA SER A 12 -3.72 -2.03 13.37
C SER A 12 -4.59 -1.42 14.47
N LEU A 13 -5.77 -0.92 14.13
CA LEU A 13 -6.70 -0.36 15.11
C LEU A 13 -7.17 -1.41 16.12
N GLN A 14 -7.32 -2.67 15.70
CA GLN A 14 -7.65 -3.77 16.63
C GLN A 14 -6.54 -4.04 17.63
N ALA A 15 -5.28 -3.94 17.22
CA ALA A 15 -4.12 -4.13 18.09
C ALA A 15 -3.88 -2.96 19.06
N MET A 16 -4.43 -1.78 18.77
CA MET A 16 -4.30 -0.61 19.64
C MET A 16 -5.19 -0.73 20.88
N ASN A 17 -4.63 -0.38 22.04
CA ASN A 17 -5.38 -0.28 23.30
C ASN A 17 -6.15 1.05 23.39
N ILE A 18 -7.12 1.25 22.49
CA ILE A 18 -7.98 2.42 22.43
C ILE A 18 -9.46 2.01 22.36
N SER A 19 -10.36 2.91 22.78
CA SER A 19 -11.79 2.62 22.80
C SER A 19 -12.37 2.42 21.39
N ASP A 20 -13.51 1.70 21.29
CA ASP A 20 -14.20 1.51 19.99
C ASP A 20 -14.64 2.82 19.35
N LYS A 21 -14.99 3.82 20.18
CA LYS A 21 -15.29 5.17 19.68
C LYS A 21 -14.06 5.84 19.05
N GLN A 22 -12.87 5.67 19.63
CA GLN A 22 -11.63 6.16 19.04
C GLN A 22 -11.32 5.46 17.72
N LYS A 23 -11.48 4.12 17.68
CA LYS A 23 -11.30 3.34 16.44
C LYS A 23 -12.26 3.82 15.34
N ALA A 24 -13.53 4.05 15.69
CA ALA A 24 -14.52 4.59 14.74
C ALA A 24 -14.14 5.98 14.20
N VAL A 25 -13.66 6.87 15.07
CA VAL A 25 -13.18 8.21 14.69
C VAL A 25 -11.98 8.11 13.74
N LEU A 26 -11.00 7.26 14.03
CA LEU A 26 -9.82 7.08 13.18
C LEU A 26 -10.19 6.49 11.80
N ARG A 27 -11.14 5.53 11.74
CA ARG A 27 -11.65 5.00 10.45
C ARG A 27 -12.35 6.08 9.63
N ALA A 28 -13.25 6.83 10.25
CA ALA A 28 -13.95 7.92 9.59
C ALA A 28 -12.98 8.98 9.08
N SER A 29 -11.95 9.30 9.87
CA SER A 29 -10.91 10.26 9.50
C SER A 29 -10.09 9.77 8.32
N LEU A 30 -9.62 8.52 8.31
CA LEU A 30 -8.90 7.95 7.17
C LEU A 30 -9.74 8.05 5.89
N THR A 31 -11.01 7.67 5.94
CA THR A 31 -11.92 7.72 4.78
C THR A 31 -12.05 9.13 4.27
N LEU A 32 -12.46 10.07 5.13
CA LEU A 32 -12.70 11.47 4.72
C LEU A 32 -11.43 12.18 4.27
N PHE A 33 -10.32 11.97 4.97
CA PHE A 33 -9.03 12.56 4.58
C PHE A 33 -8.52 12.02 3.24
N SER A 34 -8.73 10.74 2.97
CA SER A 34 -8.32 10.13 1.69
C SER A 34 -9.18 10.60 0.52
N GLU A 35 -10.47 10.87 0.74
CA GLU A 35 -11.41 11.29 -0.29
C GLU A 35 -11.37 12.81 -0.54
N LYS A 36 -11.54 13.60 0.51
CA LYS A 36 -11.70 15.06 0.41
C LYS A 36 -10.41 15.84 0.72
N GLY A 37 -9.43 15.20 1.38
CA GLY A 37 -8.27 15.85 1.96
C GLY A 37 -8.52 16.37 3.37
N VAL A 38 -7.44 16.64 4.10
CA VAL A 38 -7.48 17.08 5.50
C VAL A 38 -8.15 18.42 5.62
N GLU A 39 -7.77 19.39 4.79
CA GLU A 39 -8.30 20.77 4.87
C GLU A 39 -9.82 20.84 4.63
N SER A 40 -10.33 20.04 3.68
CA SER A 40 -11.75 20.03 3.30
C SER A 40 -12.63 19.15 4.19
N THR A 41 -12.05 18.54 5.24
CA THR A 41 -12.78 17.67 6.17
C THR A 41 -13.01 18.41 7.48
N SER A 42 -14.29 18.51 7.93
CA SER A 42 -14.63 19.06 9.24
C SER A 42 -14.67 17.97 10.32
N THR A 43 -14.46 18.36 11.58
CA THR A 43 -14.65 17.46 12.73
C THR A 43 -16.09 17.00 12.87
N SER A 44 -17.05 17.80 12.45
CA SER A 44 -18.47 17.45 12.38
C SER A 44 -18.74 16.32 11.37
N ASP A 45 -18.11 16.38 10.17
CA ASP A 45 -18.20 15.29 9.19
C ASP A 45 -17.65 13.97 9.74
N ILE A 46 -16.51 14.06 10.44
CA ILE A 46 -15.88 12.89 11.07
C ILE A 46 -16.79 12.31 12.16
N ALA A 47 -17.34 13.16 13.04
CA ALA A 47 -18.24 12.75 14.10
C ALA A 47 -19.49 12.04 13.53
N LYS A 48 -20.09 12.62 12.48
CA LYS A 48 -21.24 12.07 11.79
C LYS A 48 -20.93 10.71 11.17
N MET A 49 -19.83 10.57 10.46
CA MET A 49 -19.41 9.30 9.85
C MET A 49 -19.06 8.24 10.90
N ALA A 50 -18.41 8.63 12.00
CA ALA A 50 -18.06 7.75 13.12
C ALA A 50 -19.25 7.40 14.02
N ASN A 51 -20.41 7.99 13.80
CA ASN A 51 -21.61 7.86 14.65
C ASN A 51 -21.34 8.18 16.12
N VAL A 52 -20.67 9.31 16.37
CA VAL A 52 -20.37 9.82 17.71
C VAL A 52 -20.75 11.30 17.82
N ALA A 53 -20.91 11.83 19.05
CA ALA A 53 -21.06 13.26 19.25
C ALA A 53 -19.75 14.01 18.88
N GLU A 54 -19.84 15.22 18.31
CA GLU A 54 -18.67 16.00 17.93
C GLU A 54 -17.72 16.27 19.11
N GLY A 55 -18.29 16.53 20.29
CA GLY A 55 -17.50 16.68 21.52
C GLY A 55 -16.67 15.44 21.89
N THR A 56 -17.06 14.24 21.38
CA THR A 56 -16.27 13.03 21.57
C THR A 56 -14.99 13.08 20.74
N VAL A 57 -15.04 13.64 19.53
CA VAL A 57 -13.86 13.80 18.68
C VAL A 57 -12.85 14.74 19.35
N TYR A 58 -13.30 15.91 19.81
CA TYR A 58 -12.43 16.89 20.48
C TYR A 58 -11.87 16.40 21.82
N LYS A 59 -12.62 15.57 22.55
CA LYS A 59 -12.13 14.97 23.79
C LYS A 59 -10.93 14.05 23.56
N GLN A 60 -10.88 13.42 22.42
CA GLN A 60 -9.86 12.43 22.10
C GLN A 60 -8.69 12.99 21.28
N PHE A 61 -9.00 13.95 20.39
CA PHE A 61 -8.03 14.61 19.52
C PHE A 61 -8.27 16.10 19.59
N LYS A 62 -7.33 16.83 20.18
CA LYS A 62 -7.48 18.28 20.43
C LYS A 62 -7.54 19.09 19.15
N THR A 63 -6.82 18.65 18.13
CA THR A 63 -6.74 19.31 16.83
C THR A 63 -6.95 18.31 15.68
N LYS A 64 -7.31 18.83 14.52
CA LYS A 64 -7.39 18.03 13.28
C LYS A 64 -6.02 17.46 12.89
N ASN A 65 -4.94 18.18 13.23
CA ASN A 65 -3.58 17.70 13.01
C ASN A 65 -3.23 16.51 13.91
N ASP A 66 -3.63 16.52 15.19
CA ASP A 66 -3.42 15.36 16.08
C ASP A 66 -4.12 14.12 15.54
N LEU A 67 -5.31 14.30 14.98
CA LEU A 67 -6.07 13.24 14.35
C LEU A 67 -5.38 12.72 13.07
N LEU A 68 -4.86 13.63 12.26
CA LEU A 68 -4.07 13.29 11.07
C LEU A 68 -2.83 12.49 11.45
N GLN A 69 -2.07 12.95 12.44
CA GLN A 69 -0.86 12.25 12.92
C GLN A 69 -1.18 10.84 13.44
N ALA A 70 -2.29 10.67 14.17
CA ALA A 70 -2.72 9.36 14.64
C ALA A 70 -3.09 8.41 13.48
N VAL A 71 -3.77 8.91 12.45
CA VAL A 71 -4.10 8.14 11.23
C VAL A 71 -2.83 7.77 10.49
N ILE A 72 -1.95 8.74 10.21
CA ILE A 72 -0.73 8.53 9.43
C ILE A 72 0.27 7.64 10.16
N GLY A 73 0.47 7.85 11.46
CA GLY A 73 1.35 7.02 12.27
C GLY A 73 0.94 5.54 12.19
N SER A 74 -0.35 5.27 12.34
CA SER A 74 -0.87 3.91 12.18
C SER A 74 -0.61 3.34 10.77
N VAL A 75 -0.75 4.15 9.72
CA VAL A 75 -0.48 3.70 8.34
C VAL A 75 1.01 3.45 8.11
N ILE A 76 1.89 4.34 8.58
CA ILE A 76 3.35 4.18 8.45
C ILE A 76 3.83 2.94 9.19
N ASP A 77 3.32 2.70 10.39
CA ASP A 77 3.79 1.58 11.24
C ASP A 77 3.24 0.22 10.82
N THR A 78 2.15 0.18 10.07
CA THR A 78 1.51 -1.08 9.68
C THR A 78 1.53 -1.36 8.19
N VAL A 79 1.17 -0.38 7.35
CA VAL A 79 1.07 -0.59 5.89
C VAL A 79 2.46 -0.62 5.25
N VAL A 80 3.35 0.30 5.64
CA VAL A 80 4.69 0.38 5.02
C VAL A 80 5.52 -0.87 5.26
N PRO A 81 5.65 -1.45 6.48
CA PRO A 81 6.38 -2.70 6.69
C PRO A 81 5.77 -3.90 5.97
N GLN A 82 4.45 -3.95 5.81
CA GLN A 82 3.81 -5.07 5.13
C GLN A 82 3.96 -5.01 3.60
N ILE A 83 4.19 -3.84 3.03
CA ILE A 83 4.64 -3.74 1.62
C ILE A 83 5.85 -4.64 1.38
N ALA A 84 6.76 -4.77 2.36
CA ALA A 84 7.94 -5.61 2.24
C ALA A 84 7.71 -7.06 2.66
N SER A 85 6.97 -7.30 3.75
CA SER A 85 6.83 -8.64 4.32
C SER A 85 6.06 -9.59 3.39
N GLU A 86 5.09 -9.09 2.65
CA GLU A 86 4.35 -9.88 1.67
C GLU A 86 5.21 -10.22 0.43
N PHE A 87 6.16 -9.35 0.03
CA PHE A 87 7.19 -9.71 -0.95
C PHE A 87 8.06 -10.90 -0.50
N ILE A 88 8.17 -11.09 0.82
CA ILE A 88 9.09 -12.04 1.43
C ILE A 88 8.46 -13.41 1.56
N ASN A 89 7.19 -13.50 1.90
CA ASN A 89 6.52 -14.76 2.21
C ASN A 89 6.15 -15.54 0.95
N GLU A 90 5.77 -14.87 -0.11
CA GLU A 90 5.39 -15.52 -1.39
C GLU A 90 6.59 -16.04 -2.18
N ALA A 91 7.76 -15.44 -2.05
CA ALA A 91 8.99 -15.94 -2.66
C ALA A 91 9.54 -17.20 -1.96
N ALA A 92 9.01 -17.57 -0.77
CA ALA A 92 9.55 -18.65 0.06
C ALA A 92 8.73 -19.94 0.03
N ASP A 93 7.45 -19.91 -0.40
CA ASP A 93 6.50 -21.02 -0.20
C ASP A 93 6.09 -21.77 -1.47
N THR A 94 6.63 -21.43 -2.65
CA THR A 94 6.30 -22.16 -3.88
C THR A 94 7.47 -23.01 -4.34
N GLU A 95 7.20 -24.28 -4.62
CA GLU A 95 8.01 -25.10 -5.53
C GLU A 95 8.31 -24.24 -6.77
N GLU A 96 9.58 -24.02 -7.04
CA GLU A 96 10.20 -23.07 -7.97
C GLU A 96 9.45 -22.89 -9.30
N PRO A 97 8.44 -22.02 -9.38
CA PRO A 97 7.71 -21.79 -10.62
C PRO A 97 8.63 -21.15 -11.66
N ALA A 98 8.27 -21.24 -12.94
CA ALA A 98 8.96 -20.49 -13.98
C ALA A 98 8.94 -18.99 -13.65
N PHE A 99 9.99 -18.25 -14.01
CA PHE A 99 10.09 -16.81 -13.71
C PHE A 99 8.84 -16.01 -14.12
N LYS A 100 8.21 -16.39 -15.23
CA LYS A 100 6.97 -15.76 -15.68
C LYS A 100 5.84 -15.92 -14.66
N ASP A 101 5.67 -17.10 -14.09
CA ASP A 101 4.60 -17.39 -13.13
C ASP A 101 4.87 -16.68 -11.80
N PHE A 102 6.13 -16.70 -11.36
CA PHE A 102 6.59 -15.91 -10.21
C PHE A 102 6.31 -14.42 -10.41
N LEU A 103 6.64 -13.86 -11.58
CA LEU A 103 6.41 -12.43 -11.87
C LEU A 103 4.92 -12.10 -11.93
N GLN A 104 4.10 -13.00 -12.51
CA GLN A 104 2.64 -12.86 -12.55
C GLN A 104 2.05 -12.77 -11.14
N ASN A 105 2.41 -13.72 -10.29
CA ASN A 105 1.95 -13.74 -8.89
C ASN A 105 2.40 -12.49 -8.13
N LEU A 106 3.67 -12.11 -8.29
CA LEU A 106 4.22 -10.90 -7.66
C LEU A 106 3.43 -9.65 -8.06
N ILE A 107 3.16 -9.43 -9.34
CA ILE A 107 2.45 -8.25 -9.83
C ILE A 107 0.99 -8.29 -9.37
N GLN A 108 0.31 -9.43 -9.48
CA GLN A 108 -1.09 -9.58 -9.08
C GLN A 108 -1.28 -9.25 -7.60
N ASN A 109 -0.41 -9.77 -6.75
CA ASN A 109 -0.46 -9.52 -5.32
C ASN A 109 -0.18 -8.04 -4.98
N ARG A 110 0.75 -7.41 -5.69
CA ARG A 110 0.99 -5.96 -5.51
C ARG A 110 -0.21 -5.12 -5.91
N MET A 111 -0.89 -5.46 -7.01
CA MET A 111 -2.11 -4.78 -7.41
C MET A 111 -3.24 -4.99 -6.40
N GLN A 112 -3.42 -6.22 -5.89
CA GLN A 112 -4.40 -6.52 -4.84
C GLN A 112 -4.11 -5.73 -3.56
N PHE A 113 -2.86 -5.74 -3.11
CA PHE A 113 -2.41 -4.97 -1.94
C PHE A 113 -2.69 -3.47 -2.11
N PHE A 114 -2.35 -2.92 -3.28
CA PHE A 114 -2.56 -1.50 -3.57
C PHE A 114 -4.04 -1.12 -3.48
N ILE A 115 -4.92 -1.92 -4.10
CA ILE A 115 -6.36 -1.67 -4.09
C ILE A 115 -6.94 -1.80 -2.68
N ALA A 116 -6.56 -2.83 -1.95
CA ALA A 116 -7.02 -3.06 -0.58
C ALA A 116 -6.62 -1.91 0.39
N ASN A 117 -5.50 -1.23 0.11
CA ASN A 117 -4.98 -0.17 0.95
C ASN A 117 -5.00 1.22 0.25
N LEU A 118 -5.83 1.38 -0.76
CA LEU A 118 -5.89 2.62 -1.56
C LEU A 118 -6.14 3.89 -0.73
N PRO A 119 -7.06 3.93 0.26
CA PRO A 119 -7.25 5.11 1.11
C PRO A 119 -5.96 5.50 1.86
N GLN A 120 -5.27 4.52 2.42
CA GLN A 120 -4.03 4.71 3.18
C GLN A 120 -2.90 5.23 2.28
N ILE A 121 -2.74 4.63 1.11
CA ILE A 121 -1.72 5.04 0.14
C ILE A 121 -2.02 6.45 -0.38
N ARG A 122 -3.29 6.76 -0.65
CA ARG A 122 -3.71 8.09 -1.13
C ARG A 122 -3.38 9.19 -0.14
N ILE A 123 -3.68 8.98 1.16
CA ILE A 123 -3.36 9.99 2.19
C ILE A 123 -1.84 10.13 2.37
N LEU A 124 -1.08 9.02 2.39
CA LEU A 124 0.37 9.07 2.49
C LEU A 124 1.00 9.87 1.34
N ILE A 125 0.60 9.61 0.10
CA ILE A 125 1.13 10.32 -1.06
C ILE A 125 0.78 11.81 -0.95
N ARG A 126 -0.50 12.15 -0.72
CA ARG A 126 -0.96 13.54 -0.64
C ARG A 126 -0.22 14.33 0.42
N GLU A 127 -0.17 13.81 1.63
CA GLU A 127 0.45 14.52 2.75
C GLU A 127 1.98 14.57 2.64
N SER A 128 2.63 13.54 2.08
CA SER A 128 4.08 13.57 1.84
C SER A 128 4.53 14.60 0.79
N MET A 129 3.61 15.07 -0.06
CA MET A 129 3.94 16.13 -1.04
C MET A 129 4.09 17.51 -0.38
N THR A 130 3.42 17.75 0.73
CA THR A 130 3.36 19.05 1.41
C THR A 130 4.05 19.05 2.78
N ASN A 131 4.22 17.89 3.41
CA ASN A 131 4.84 17.72 4.72
C ASN A 131 6.20 17.01 4.59
N GLU A 132 7.28 17.78 4.80
CA GLU A 132 8.66 17.28 4.68
C GLU A 132 9.01 16.25 5.76
N GLU A 133 8.58 16.46 7.00
CA GLU A 133 8.84 15.53 8.09
C GLU A 133 8.21 14.16 7.81
N LEU A 134 6.94 14.15 7.38
CA LEU A 134 6.26 12.92 6.98
C LEU A 134 6.96 12.24 5.80
N ARG A 135 7.37 13.02 4.80
CA ARG A 135 8.11 12.47 3.65
C ARG A 135 9.39 11.77 4.08
N LEU A 136 10.14 12.36 4.99
CA LEU A 136 11.38 11.78 5.53
C LEU A 136 11.09 10.49 6.32
N GLN A 137 10.05 10.47 7.14
CA GLN A 137 9.63 9.26 7.87
C GLN A 137 9.24 8.12 6.92
N VAL A 138 8.49 8.41 5.85
CA VAL A 138 8.13 7.40 4.85
C VAL A 138 9.37 6.88 4.11
N ILE A 139 10.28 7.78 3.69
CA ILE A 139 11.53 7.39 3.02
C ILE A 139 12.38 6.51 3.94
N GLU A 140 12.53 6.87 5.20
CA GLU A 140 13.27 6.08 6.19
C GLU A 140 12.69 4.67 6.31
N LYS A 141 11.38 4.55 6.55
CA LYS A 141 10.71 3.25 6.66
C LYS A 141 10.88 2.42 5.39
N VAL A 142 10.71 3.01 4.22
CA VAL A 142 10.89 2.32 2.93
C VAL A 142 12.34 1.89 2.72
N SER A 143 13.34 2.69 3.11
CA SER A 143 14.75 2.36 2.96
C SER A 143 15.18 1.16 3.83
N HIS A 144 14.49 0.92 4.94
CA HIS A 144 14.71 -0.22 5.82
C HIS A 144 13.99 -1.50 5.37
N LEU A 145 13.26 -1.45 4.25
CA LEU A 145 12.63 -2.65 3.70
C LEU A 145 13.70 -3.64 3.21
N HIS A 146 13.82 -4.76 3.92
CA HIS A 146 14.80 -5.78 3.63
C HIS A 146 14.35 -6.66 2.45
N LEU A 147 14.56 -6.20 1.24
CA LEU A 147 14.22 -6.94 0.00
C LEU A 147 15.21 -8.08 -0.33
N LYS A 148 16.03 -8.53 0.64
CA LYS A 148 17.04 -9.57 0.44
C LYS A 148 16.48 -10.87 -0.12
N LYS A 149 15.32 -11.31 0.36
CA LYS A 149 14.69 -12.54 -0.15
C LYS A 149 14.29 -12.41 -1.62
N LEU A 150 13.63 -11.30 -1.99
CA LEU A 150 13.27 -11.02 -3.38
C LEU A 150 14.54 -10.93 -4.26
N ALA A 151 15.59 -10.28 -3.79
CA ALA A 151 16.86 -10.22 -4.50
C ALA A 151 17.49 -11.62 -4.68
N ASN A 152 17.36 -12.51 -3.69
CA ASN A 152 17.81 -13.89 -3.80
C ASN A 152 16.98 -14.68 -4.82
N SER A 153 15.66 -14.51 -4.86
CA SER A 153 14.80 -15.12 -5.88
C SER A 153 15.21 -14.65 -7.28
N PHE A 154 15.49 -13.37 -7.46
CA PHE A 154 15.96 -12.87 -8.77
C PHE A 154 17.31 -13.48 -9.16
N LYS A 155 18.27 -13.56 -8.23
CA LYS A 155 19.56 -14.26 -8.47
C LYS A 155 19.39 -15.72 -8.85
N TYR A 156 18.41 -16.40 -8.25
CA TYR A 156 18.09 -17.77 -8.63
C TYR A 156 17.64 -17.86 -10.10
N TYR A 157 16.67 -17.03 -10.53
CA TYR A 157 16.21 -17.03 -11.92
C TYR A 157 17.28 -16.57 -12.92
N GLN A 158 18.17 -15.67 -12.51
CA GLN A 158 19.35 -15.29 -13.32
C GLN A 158 20.28 -16.48 -13.55
N LYS A 159 20.58 -17.26 -12.50
CA LYS A 159 21.39 -18.48 -12.61
C LYS A 159 20.75 -19.56 -13.48
N GLN A 160 19.42 -19.63 -13.49
CA GLN A 160 18.66 -20.55 -14.35
C GLN A 160 18.53 -20.03 -15.80
N GLY A 161 19.06 -18.88 -16.14
CA GLY A 161 18.94 -18.30 -17.47
C GLY A 161 17.52 -17.84 -17.83
N GLN A 162 16.64 -17.67 -16.83
CA GLN A 162 15.26 -17.24 -17.04
C GLN A 162 15.08 -15.72 -16.89
N LEU A 163 16.05 -15.01 -16.29
CA LEU A 163 16.05 -13.60 -16.03
C LEU A 163 17.36 -12.97 -16.50
N VAL A 164 17.28 -11.79 -17.12
CA VAL A 164 18.46 -11.02 -17.53
C VAL A 164 19.39 -10.75 -16.36
N ASP A 165 20.72 -10.79 -16.61
CA ASP A 165 21.74 -10.53 -15.60
C ASP A 165 21.93 -9.01 -15.37
N TRP A 166 20.85 -8.40 -14.89
CA TRP A 166 20.85 -6.99 -14.50
C TRP A 166 20.86 -6.85 -12.98
N GLU A 167 21.30 -5.71 -12.51
CA GLU A 167 21.22 -5.34 -11.10
C GLU A 167 19.77 -5.39 -10.58
N PHE A 168 19.60 -5.88 -9.34
CA PHE A 168 18.30 -5.97 -8.67
C PHE A 168 17.51 -4.65 -8.74
N THR A 169 18.20 -3.53 -8.46
CA THR A 169 17.59 -2.19 -8.47
C THR A 169 17.06 -1.78 -9.84
N ARG A 170 17.70 -2.25 -10.91
CA ARG A 170 17.26 -2.01 -12.28
C ARG A 170 16.00 -2.81 -12.59
N ILE A 171 16.00 -4.10 -12.26
CA ILE A 171 14.87 -5.00 -12.52
C ILE A 171 13.64 -4.54 -11.73
N ILE A 172 13.80 -4.30 -10.42
CA ILE A 172 12.68 -3.89 -9.56
C ILE A 172 12.08 -2.54 -9.98
N ARG A 173 12.90 -1.63 -10.51
CA ARG A 173 12.41 -0.34 -11.05
C ARG A 173 11.41 -0.54 -12.19
N TYR A 174 11.70 -1.44 -13.14
CA TYR A 174 10.79 -1.74 -14.24
C TYR A 174 9.51 -2.42 -13.76
N ILE A 175 9.64 -3.38 -12.84
CA ILE A 175 8.48 -4.07 -12.27
C ILE A 175 7.58 -3.08 -11.51
N LEU A 176 8.16 -2.28 -10.61
CA LEU A 176 7.40 -1.29 -9.84
C LEU A 176 6.81 -0.19 -10.72
N GLY A 177 7.58 0.33 -11.68
CA GLY A 177 7.12 1.37 -12.61
C GLY A 177 5.94 0.90 -13.46
N THR A 178 6.02 -0.31 -14.01
CA THR A 178 4.94 -0.90 -14.79
C THR A 178 3.72 -1.17 -13.91
N THR A 179 3.88 -1.77 -12.74
CA THR A 179 2.77 -2.03 -11.80
C THR A 179 2.11 -0.72 -11.36
N ALA A 180 2.90 0.30 -11.03
CA ALA A 180 2.42 1.61 -10.60
C ALA A 180 1.64 2.33 -11.69
N SER A 181 1.98 2.16 -12.98
CA SER A 181 1.25 2.79 -14.09
C SER A 181 -0.21 2.35 -14.16
N TYR A 182 -0.52 1.11 -13.81
CA TYR A 182 -1.91 0.62 -13.70
C TYR A 182 -2.62 1.14 -12.46
N ALA A 183 -1.89 1.35 -11.38
CA ALA A 183 -2.44 1.83 -10.11
C ALA A 183 -2.63 3.35 -10.08
N ALA A 184 -1.84 4.11 -10.82
CA ALA A 184 -1.86 5.57 -10.82
C ALA A 184 -3.24 6.19 -11.10
N PRO A 185 -4.04 5.73 -12.09
CA PRO A 185 -5.38 6.27 -12.31
C PRO A 185 -6.29 6.17 -11.09
N LEU A 186 -6.14 5.11 -10.27
CA LEU A 186 -6.95 4.90 -9.07
C LEU A 186 -6.65 5.92 -7.97
N LEU A 187 -5.46 6.52 -7.96
CA LEU A 187 -5.11 7.59 -7.03
C LEU A 187 -5.89 8.87 -7.29
N PHE A 188 -6.19 9.13 -8.57
CA PHE A 188 -6.80 10.39 -9.03
C PHE A 188 -8.29 10.27 -9.33
N SER A 189 -8.79 9.08 -9.68
CA SER A 189 -10.21 8.84 -9.98
C SER A 189 -10.89 8.09 -8.86
N GLY A 190 -12.10 8.53 -8.47
CA GLY A 190 -12.88 7.88 -7.40
C GLY A 190 -13.54 6.54 -7.80
N SER A 191 -13.53 6.15 -9.10
CA SER A 191 -14.36 5.04 -9.61
C SER A 191 -13.80 4.40 -10.88
N ALA A 192 -12.56 3.94 -10.88
CA ALA A 192 -12.11 3.08 -11.96
C ALA A 192 -12.43 1.61 -11.61
N THR A 193 -13.18 0.92 -12.47
CA THR A 193 -13.23 -0.54 -12.45
C THR A 193 -11.87 -1.07 -12.85
N PHE A 194 -11.25 -1.85 -11.98
CA PHE A 194 -9.90 -2.36 -12.19
C PHE A 194 -9.94 -3.90 -12.19
N ASP A 195 -9.77 -4.48 -13.37
CA ASP A 195 -9.60 -5.93 -13.48
C ASP A 195 -8.14 -6.30 -13.19
N ILE A 196 -7.89 -6.71 -11.95
CA ILE A 196 -6.55 -7.08 -11.46
C ILE A 196 -5.97 -8.23 -12.29
N THR A 197 -6.79 -9.22 -12.63
CA THR A 197 -6.33 -10.40 -13.36
C THR A 197 -5.83 -10.02 -14.74
N HIS A 198 -6.63 -9.27 -15.49
CA HIS A 198 -6.26 -8.79 -16.81
C HIS A 198 -5.03 -7.87 -16.75
N ALA A 199 -5.03 -6.88 -15.87
CA ALA A 199 -3.95 -5.91 -15.73
C ALA A 199 -2.62 -6.57 -15.35
N SER A 200 -2.64 -7.53 -14.42
CA SER A 200 -1.43 -8.25 -14.02
C SER A 200 -0.88 -9.14 -15.13
N GLN A 201 -1.74 -9.79 -15.91
CA GLN A 201 -1.34 -10.57 -17.08
C GLN A 201 -0.70 -9.70 -18.16
N GLU A 202 -1.31 -8.56 -18.47
CA GLU A 202 -0.80 -7.60 -19.46
C GLU A 202 0.57 -7.06 -19.03
N ALA A 203 0.70 -6.60 -17.77
CA ALA A 203 1.95 -6.12 -17.20
C ALA A 203 3.05 -7.20 -17.24
N THR A 204 2.72 -8.42 -16.87
CA THR A 204 3.66 -9.56 -16.92
C THR A 204 4.11 -9.84 -18.35
N ASN A 205 3.19 -9.95 -19.30
CA ASN A 205 3.51 -10.22 -20.70
C ASN A 205 4.38 -9.10 -21.32
N PHE A 206 4.18 -7.84 -20.89
CA PHE A 206 5.04 -6.73 -21.30
C PHE A 206 6.44 -6.86 -20.73
N LEU A 207 6.56 -7.07 -19.40
CA LEU A 207 7.84 -7.14 -18.69
C LEU A 207 8.68 -8.34 -19.11
N ILE A 208 8.09 -9.49 -19.36
CA ILE A 208 8.79 -10.70 -19.80
C ILE A 208 9.56 -10.47 -21.09
N LYS A 209 9.01 -9.70 -22.04
CA LYS A 209 9.69 -9.37 -23.30
C LYS A 209 11.02 -8.64 -23.12
N GLY A 210 11.19 -7.90 -22.03
CA GLY A 210 12.41 -7.16 -21.72
C GLY A 210 13.29 -7.81 -20.65
N LEU A 211 12.72 -8.68 -19.82
CA LEU A 211 13.41 -9.30 -18.69
C LEU A 211 13.89 -10.71 -18.95
N GLN A 212 13.40 -11.39 -19.99
CA GLN A 212 13.99 -12.68 -20.41
C GLN A 212 15.27 -12.44 -21.21
N PRO A 213 16.32 -13.27 -20.98
CA PRO A 213 17.50 -13.29 -21.84
C PRO A 213 17.12 -13.62 -23.29
N LYS A 214 17.83 -13.02 -24.23
CA LYS A 214 17.66 -13.33 -25.68
C LYS A 214 18.39 -14.61 -26.01
#